data_86f32a4348397d0b22aa2fa930fa54ea
#
_entry.id   86f32a4348397d0b22aa2fa930fa54ea
#
_cell.length_a   1.000
_cell.length_b   1.000
_cell.length_c   1.000
_cell.angle_alpha   90.00
_cell.angle_beta   90.00
_cell.angle_gamma   90.00
#
_symmetry.space_group_name_H-M   'P 1'
#
loop_
_entity.id
_entity.type
_entity.pdbx_description
1 polymer ?
#
loop_
_entity_poly.entity_id
_entity_poly.type
_entity_poly.pdbx_seq_one_letter_code
_entity_poly.pdbx_strand_id
1 'polypeptide(L)'
;EIGVRLVGSEMCIRDSYYGKPIGDFGTEYTYRAMVALVGLGANTVDVAIYPKTAVDETGAALTGEKKYTLHFETLPPTLEGGFWSVTAYGEDDFLIDNSIDRYCINDRSDFKLNADGTLDIILSKDAPEDTSNWLPVSDGEFHLFMRIYVPDMTALDSWQPPVIREQ
;
A
#
# COMPACT_ATOMS: atom_id res chain seq x y z
N GLU A 1 -14.33 20.62 -3.78
CA GLU A 1 -13.81 19.31 -4.24
C GLU A 1 -12.38 19.20 -3.74
N ILE A 2 -12.19 18.47 -2.66
CA ILE A 2 -10.85 18.05 -2.25
C ILE A 2 -10.56 16.81 -3.11
N GLY A 3 -10.02 17.05 -4.30
CA GLY A 3 -9.56 15.98 -5.16
C GLY A 3 -8.38 15.28 -4.47
N VAL A 4 -8.62 14.09 -3.95
CA VAL A 4 -7.55 13.12 -3.76
C VAL A 4 -7.06 12.81 -5.17
N ARG A 5 -6.07 13.56 -5.62
CA ARG A 5 -5.51 13.41 -6.95
C ARG A 5 -4.61 12.18 -6.91
N LEU A 6 -5.20 11.03 -7.23
CA LEU A 6 -4.46 9.84 -7.63
C LEU A 6 -3.73 10.20 -8.93
N VAL A 7 -2.50 10.59 -8.85
CA VAL A 7 -1.67 10.88 -10.01
C VAL A 7 -0.63 9.80 -10.14
N GLY A 8 -0.87 8.93 -11.10
CA GLY A 8 0.14 8.00 -11.60
C GLY A 8 0.22 6.68 -10.84
N SER A 9 0.67 5.71 -11.54
CA SER A 9 0.92 4.31 -11.25
C SER A 9 1.79 3.98 -10.03
N GLU A 10 2.22 4.94 -9.28
CA GLU A 10 3.00 4.76 -8.07
C GLU A 10 2.06 4.83 -6.87
N MET A 11 2.12 3.84 -5.97
CA MET A 11 1.50 3.97 -4.65
C MET A 11 1.93 5.32 -4.08
N CYS A 12 1.00 6.28 -3.98
CA CYS A 12 1.32 7.68 -3.69
C CYS A 12 1.85 7.86 -2.26
N ILE A 13 3.10 7.49 -2.02
CA ILE A 13 3.83 7.88 -0.82
C ILE A 13 3.88 9.41 -0.75
N ARG A 14 4.08 10.07 -1.90
CA ARG A 14 4.17 11.53 -1.95
C ARG A 14 2.91 12.23 -1.46
N ASP A 15 1.73 11.77 -1.80
CA ASP A 15 0.48 12.42 -1.36
C ASP A 15 0.16 12.18 0.12
N SER A 16 0.63 11.05 0.69
CA SER A 16 0.56 10.81 2.13
C SER A 16 1.62 11.58 2.91
N TYR A 17 2.73 11.92 2.24
CA TYR A 17 3.94 12.48 2.84
C TYR A 17 4.08 13.99 2.63
N TYR A 18 3.57 14.56 1.54
CA TYR A 18 3.75 15.98 1.17
C TYR A 18 2.59 16.90 1.55
N GLY A 19 1.57 16.39 2.22
CA GLY A 19 0.66 17.25 2.98
C GLY A 19 1.37 17.82 4.20
N LYS A 20 0.77 18.79 4.88
CA LYS A 20 1.18 19.25 6.21
C LYS A 20 1.40 18.02 7.11
N PRO A 21 2.37 18.03 8.01
CA PRO A 21 2.73 16.86 8.79
C PRO A 21 1.51 16.33 9.56
N ILE A 22 1.08 15.13 9.20
CA ILE A 22 0.04 14.42 9.95
C ILE A 22 0.53 14.18 11.36
N GLY A 23 -0.32 14.45 12.36
CA GLY A 23 0.01 14.27 13.76
C GLY A 23 0.60 15.51 14.45
N ASP A 24 1.26 16.40 13.71
CA ASP A 24 1.76 17.69 14.23
C ASP A 24 0.98 18.83 13.56
N PHE A 25 -0.18 19.14 14.09
CA PHE A 25 -1.11 20.09 13.49
C PHE A 25 -0.91 21.54 13.96
N GLY A 26 -0.21 21.77 15.07
CA GLY A 26 -0.10 23.09 15.67
C GLY A 26 -1.48 23.75 15.82
N THR A 27 -1.69 24.90 15.19
CA THR A 27 -2.97 25.64 15.16
C THR A 27 -3.84 25.38 13.95
N GLU A 28 -3.50 24.39 13.11
CA GLU A 28 -4.22 24.03 11.88
C GLU A 28 -5.47 23.18 12.17
N TYR A 29 -6.44 23.77 12.87
CA TYR A 29 -7.63 23.06 13.37
C TYR A 29 -8.47 22.42 12.25
N THR A 30 -8.58 23.07 11.09
CA THR A 30 -9.32 22.54 9.95
C THR A 30 -8.66 21.29 9.40
N TYR A 31 -7.34 21.30 9.25
CA TYR A 31 -6.58 20.15 8.79
C TYR A 31 -6.65 19.00 9.80
N ARG A 32 -6.51 19.29 11.09
CA ARG A 32 -6.70 18.31 12.15
C ARG A 32 -8.10 17.66 12.12
N ALA A 33 -9.15 18.46 11.92
CA ALA A 33 -10.51 17.94 11.81
C ALA A 33 -10.69 17.05 10.57
N MET A 34 -10.09 17.42 9.45
CA MET A 34 -10.11 16.61 8.22
C MET A 34 -9.39 15.28 8.43
N VAL A 35 -8.19 15.28 9.01
CA VAL A 35 -7.46 14.04 9.31
C VAL A 35 -8.23 13.18 10.31
N ALA A 36 -8.87 13.76 11.33
CA ALA A 36 -9.71 13.01 12.27
C ALA A 36 -10.91 12.33 11.60
N LEU A 37 -11.44 12.91 10.52
CA LEU A 37 -12.54 12.34 9.76
C LEU A 37 -12.12 11.14 8.91
N VAL A 38 -10.94 11.19 8.28
CA VAL A 38 -10.47 10.17 7.33
C VAL A 38 -9.46 9.18 7.91
N GLY A 39 -8.87 9.48 9.04
CA GLY A 39 -7.82 8.66 9.67
C GLY A 39 -7.64 9.00 11.14
N LEU A 40 -8.69 8.79 11.95
CA LEU A 40 -8.63 9.02 13.39
C LEU A 40 -7.47 8.24 14.02
N GLY A 41 -6.58 8.95 14.73
CA GLY A 41 -5.40 8.36 15.35
C GLY A 41 -4.22 8.15 14.41
N ALA A 42 -4.21 8.83 13.25
CA ALA A 42 -3.06 8.82 12.33
C ALA A 42 -1.78 9.25 13.06
N ASN A 43 -0.72 8.46 12.85
CA ASN A 43 0.60 8.71 13.43
C ASN A 43 1.31 9.84 12.68
N THR A 44 2.34 10.39 13.32
CA THR A 44 3.31 11.24 12.63
C THR A 44 4.10 10.43 11.59
N VAL A 45 4.61 11.09 10.56
CA VAL A 45 5.28 10.41 9.44
C VAL A 45 6.56 9.66 9.83
N ASP A 46 7.22 10.06 10.91
CA ASP A 46 8.37 9.37 11.50
C ASP A 46 7.99 8.07 12.23
N VAL A 47 6.71 7.93 12.60
CA VAL A 47 6.18 6.71 13.23
C VAL A 47 5.59 5.76 12.20
N ALA A 48 4.79 6.27 11.26
CA ALA A 48 4.19 5.45 10.23
C ALA A 48 3.75 6.26 9.00
N ILE A 49 3.86 5.65 7.82
CA ILE A 49 3.32 6.15 6.57
C ILE A 49 2.36 5.12 5.96
N TYR A 50 1.35 5.63 5.24
CA TYR A 50 0.20 4.84 4.77
C TYR A 50 -0.10 5.08 3.29
N PRO A 51 0.76 4.63 2.35
CA PRO A 51 0.46 4.72 0.93
C PRO A 51 -0.78 3.91 0.57
N LYS A 52 -1.66 4.49 -0.24
CA LYS A 52 -2.88 3.85 -0.76
C LYS A 52 -2.92 3.99 -2.27
N THR A 53 -3.38 2.97 -2.99
CA THR A 53 -3.69 3.04 -4.41
C THR A 53 -4.89 2.16 -4.76
N ALA A 54 -5.68 2.64 -5.73
CA ALA A 54 -6.78 1.90 -6.35
C ALA A 54 -6.60 1.80 -7.88
N VAL A 55 -5.40 2.12 -8.39
CA VAL A 55 -5.11 2.14 -9.83
C VAL A 55 -3.79 1.44 -10.14
N ASP A 56 -3.68 0.93 -11.37
CA ASP A 56 -2.45 0.37 -11.92
C ASP A 56 -1.51 1.46 -12.50
N GLU A 57 -0.39 1.04 -13.12
CA GLU A 57 0.59 1.95 -13.73
C GLU A 57 0.03 2.80 -14.87
N THR A 58 -1.09 2.42 -15.46
CA THR A 58 -1.76 3.18 -16.54
C THR A 58 -2.77 4.19 -15.99
N GLY A 59 -3.09 4.11 -14.69
CA GLY A 59 -4.15 4.88 -14.04
C GLY A 59 -5.53 4.23 -14.15
N ALA A 60 -5.63 2.99 -14.62
CA ALA A 60 -6.88 2.24 -14.65
C ALA A 60 -7.22 1.68 -13.26
N ALA A 61 -8.52 1.63 -12.91
CA ALA A 61 -8.96 1.08 -11.65
C ALA A 61 -8.57 -0.40 -11.49
N LEU A 62 -8.14 -0.77 -10.28
CA LEU A 62 -7.87 -2.16 -9.94
C LEU A 62 -9.18 -2.93 -9.79
N THR A 63 -9.29 -4.05 -10.50
CA THR A 63 -10.47 -4.92 -10.46
C THR A 63 -10.07 -6.39 -10.44
N GLY A 64 -10.81 -7.22 -9.72
CA GLY A 64 -10.57 -8.66 -9.65
C GLY A 64 -10.88 -9.43 -10.93
N GLU A 65 -11.43 -8.77 -11.97
CA GLU A 65 -11.56 -9.35 -13.30
C GLU A 65 -10.20 -9.55 -14.00
N LYS A 66 -9.18 -8.83 -13.51
CA LYS A 66 -7.82 -8.83 -14.02
C LYS A 66 -6.85 -9.41 -12.99
N LYS A 67 -5.68 -9.75 -13.47
CA LYS A 67 -4.56 -10.21 -12.66
C LYS A 67 -3.43 -9.21 -12.73
N TYR A 68 -2.81 -8.92 -11.59
CA TYR A 68 -1.75 -7.92 -11.50
C TYR A 68 -0.52 -8.47 -10.79
N THR A 69 0.61 -7.84 -11.07
CA THR A 69 1.84 -7.97 -10.29
C THR A 69 2.12 -6.64 -9.60
N LEU A 70 2.24 -6.66 -8.28
CA LEU A 70 2.79 -5.56 -7.50
C LEU A 70 4.29 -5.81 -7.36
N HIS A 71 5.10 -5.03 -8.08
CA HIS A 71 6.54 -5.21 -8.19
C HIS A 71 7.31 -4.25 -7.30
N PHE A 72 8.19 -4.80 -6.47
CA PHE A 72 9.14 -4.07 -5.64
C PHE A 72 10.56 -4.26 -6.14
N GLU A 73 11.19 -3.20 -6.64
CA GLU A 73 12.63 -3.19 -6.93
C GLU A 73 13.46 -3.38 -5.65
N THR A 74 13.02 -2.75 -4.57
CA THR A 74 13.59 -2.90 -3.23
C THR A 74 12.47 -2.89 -2.19
N LEU A 75 12.66 -3.62 -1.11
CA LEU A 75 11.68 -3.65 -0.02
C LEU A 75 11.57 -2.26 0.66
N PRO A 76 10.41 -1.94 1.28
CA PRO A 76 10.24 -0.69 1.99
C PRO A 76 11.30 -0.50 3.08
N PRO A 77 11.98 0.66 3.13
CA PRO A 77 13.03 0.90 4.10
C PRO A 77 12.43 1.17 5.49
N THR A 78 12.86 0.38 6.47
CA THR A 78 12.49 0.52 7.88
C THR A 78 13.73 0.51 8.76
N LEU A 79 13.67 1.22 9.89
CA LEU A 79 14.69 1.13 10.94
C LEU A 79 14.47 -0.11 11.81
N GLU A 80 15.38 -0.36 12.73
CA GLU A 80 15.29 -1.48 13.68
C GLU A 80 13.95 -1.44 14.45
N GLY A 81 13.26 -2.57 14.48
CA GLY A 81 11.93 -2.70 15.09
C GLY A 81 10.78 -2.22 14.21
N GLY A 82 11.05 -1.62 13.06
CA GLY A 82 10.05 -1.28 12.05
C GLY A 82 9.57 -2.51 11.28
N PHE A 83 8.48 -2.33 10.53
CA PHE A 83 7.93 -3.35 9.64
C PHE A 83 7.08 -2.71 8.55
N TRP A 84 6.82 -3.47 7.49
CA TRP A 84 5.92 -3.06 6.44
C TRP A 84 4.86 -4.13 6.17
N SER A 85 3.74 -3.71 5.58
CA SER A 85 2.69 -4.61 5.10
C SER A 85 1.97 -4.04 3.90
N VAL A 86 1.45 -4.92 3.03
CA VAL A 86 0.50 -4.60 1.97
C VAL A 86 -0.77 -5.39 2.24
N THR A 87 -1.90 -4.70 2.33
CA THR A 87 -3.21 -5.28 2.57
C THR A 87 -4.15 -4.91 1.43
N ALA A 88 -4.94 -5.86 0.94
CA ALA A 88 -6.00 -5.63 -0.03
C ALA A 88 -7.33 -5.41 0.69
N TYR A 89 -8.09 -4.41 0.22
CA TYR A 89 -9.44 -4.09 0.69
C TYR A 89 -10.41 -4.06 -0.49
N GLY A 90 -11.63 -4.51 -0.25
CA GLY A 90 -12.72 -4.40 -1.22
C GLY A 90 -13.21 -2.96 -1.41
N GLU A 91 -14.18 -2.78 -2.29
CA GLU A 91 -14.85 -1.50 -2.55
C GLU A 91 -15.51 -0.91 -1.30
N ASP A 92 -15.92 -1.76 -0.36
CA ASP A 92 -16.55 -1.42 0.92
C ASP A 92 -15.56 -1.05 2.03
N ASP A 93 -14.26 -0.93 1.73
CA ASP A 93 -13.16 -0.70 2.67
C ASP A 93 -12.98 -1.80 3.74
N PHE A 94 -13.54 -3.01 3.53
CA PHE A 94 -13.32 -4.17 4.40
C PHE A 94 -12.29 -5.13 3.82
N LEU A 95 -11.75 -5.99 4.72
CA LEU A 95 -10.87 -7.09 4.32
C LEU A 95 -11.62 -8.07 3.42
N ILE A 96 -10.94 -8.55 2.39
CA ILE A 96 -11.51 -9.46 1.38
C ILE A 96 -11.45 -10.90 1.88
N ASP A 97 -12.61 -11.50 2.06
CA ASP A 97 -12.74 -12.92 2.45
C ASP A 97 -12.11 -13.84 1.42
N ASN A 98 -11.31 -14.81 1.86
CA ASN A 98 -10.59 -15.68 0.96
C ASN A 98 -10.28 -17.04 1.60
N SER A 99 -10.08 -18.06 0.75
CA SER A 99 -9.94 -19.47 1.16
C SER A 99 -8.70 -19.83 1.95
N ILE A 100 -7.71 -18.91 2.03
CA ILE A 100 -6.44 -19.15 2.72
C ILE A 100 -6.23 -18.22 3.92
N ASP A 101 -7.26 -17.43 4.29
CA ASP A 101 -7.21 -16.45 5.39
C ASP A 101 -6.01 -15.47 5.27
N ARG A 102 -5.59 -15.15 4.03
CA ARG A 102 -4.49 -14.23 3.78
C ARG A 102 -5.02 -12.85 3.41
N TYR A 103 -4.89 -11.91 4.30
CA TYR A 103 -5.36 -10.53 4.15
C TYR A 103 -4.24 -9.53 3.86
N CYS A 104 -2.99 -9.92 4.14
CA CYS A 104 -1.81 -9.09 3.86
C CYS A 104 -0.58 -9.94 3.55
N ILE A 105 0.40 -9.31 2.92
CA ILE A 105 1.80 -9.76 2.86
C ILE A 105 2.63 -8.70 3.57
N ASN A 106 3.54 -9.13 4.43
CA ASN A 106 4.38 -8.26 5.24
C ASN A 106 5.80 -8.81 5.38
N ASP A 107 6.70 -8.09 6.04
CA ASP A 107 8.10 -8.46 6.26
C ASP A 107 8.31 -9.78 7.03
N ARG A 108 7.26 -10.29 7.70
CA ARG A 108 7.27 -11.57 8.46
C ARG A 108 6.59 -12.70 7.71
N SER A 109 6.07 -12.45 6.52
CA SER A 109 5.48 -13.46 5.66
C SER A 109 6.57 -14.32 5.00
N ASP A 110 6.27 -15.60 4.77
CA ASP A 110 7.15 -16.51 4.01
C ASP A 110 7.03 -16.24 2.50
N PHE A 111 7.39 -15.01 2.08
CA PHE A 111 7.43 -14.67 0.66
C PHE A 111 8.76 -15.08 0.02
N LYS A 112 8.74 -15.26 -1.30
CA LYS A 112 9.93 -15.59 -2.09
C LYS A 112 10.40 -14.36 -2.85
N LEU A 113 11.67 -14.02 -2.71
CA LEU A 113 12.31 -13.03 -3.57
C LEU A 113 12.66 -13.66 -4.92
N ASN A 114 12.68 -12.83 -5.95
CA ASN A 114 13.23 -13.16 -7.24
C ASN A 114 14.76 -13.36 -7.16
N ALA A 115 15.36 -13.96 -8.20
CA ALA A 115 16.79 -14.23 -8.22
C ALA A 115 17.68 -12.97 -8.16
N ASP A 116 17.14 -11.82 -8.54
CA ASP A 116 17.79 -10.51 -8.48
C ASP A 116 17.53 -9.75 -7.18
N GLY A 117 16.74 -10.33 -6.25
CA GLY A 117 16.41 -9.72 -4.96
C GLY A 117 15.16 -8.85 -4.97
N THR A 118 14.49 -8.70 -6.10
CA THR A 118 13.19 -8.01 -6.20
C THR A 118 12.06 -8.87 -5.62
N LEU A 119 10.90 -8.27 -5.36
CA LEU A 119 9.71 -8.98 -4.88
C LEU A 119 8.53 -8.72 -5.81
N ASP A 120 7.90 -9.80 -6.27
CA ASP A 120 6.63 -9.76 -6.96
C ASP A 120 5.51 -10.32 -6.08
N ILE A 121 4.47 -9.53 -5.84
CA ILE A 121 3.23 -9.97 -5.20
C ILE A 121 2.16 -10.10 -6.27
N ILE A 122 1.56 -11.27 -6.38
CA ILE A 122 0.47 -11.54 -7.33
C ILE A 122 -0.86 -11.14 -6.70
N LEU A 123 -1.58 -10.26 -7.39
CA LEU A 123 -2.92 -9.82 -7.02
C LEU A 123 -3.92 -10.45 -7.97
N SER A 124 -4.75 -11.35 -7.50
CA SER A 124 -5.79 -12.01 -8.30
C SER A 124 -6.84 -12.64 -7.39
N LYS A 125 -8.08 -12.78 -7.87
CA LYS A 125 -9.13 -13.51 -7.16
C LYS A 125 -8.87 -15.02 -7.17
N ASP A 126 -8.41 -15.55 -8.30
CA ASP A 126 -8.12 -16.96 -8.48
C ASP A 126 -6.68 -17.25 -8.07
N ALA A 127 -6.49 -18.34 -7.32
CA ALA A 127 -5.18 -18.75 -6.84
C ALA A 127 -4.26 -19.11 -8.02
N PRO A 128 -3.04 -18.56 -8.08
CA PRO A 128 -2.03 -19.00 -9.03
C PRO A 128 -1.48 -20.37 -8.64
N GLU A 129 -0.68 -20.99 -9.51
CA GLU A 129 -0.02 -22.28 -9.23
C GLU A 129 0.92 -22.17 -8.01
N ASP A 130 1.72 -21.10 -7.91
CA ASP A 130 2.52 -20.78 -6.72
C ASP A 130 1.82 -19.68 -5.90
N THR A 131 1.33 -20.06 -4.73
CA THR A 131 0.63 -19.15 -3.82
C THR A 131 1.54 -18.46 -2.81
N SER A 132 2.86 -18.63 -2.88
CA SER A 132 3.79 -18.07 -1.91
C SER A 132 3.66 -16.56 -1.78
N ASN A 133 3.62 -15.85 -2.92
CA ASN A 133 3.49 -14.40 -3.00
C ASN A 133 2.10 -13.95 -3.48
N TRP A 134 1.08 -14.80 -3.34
CA TRP A 134 -0.27 -14.44 -3.75
C TRP A 134 -1.02 -13.70 -2.65
N LEU A 135 -1.54 -12.53 -2.97
CA LEU A 135 -2.48 -11.78 -2.15
C LEU A 135 -3.85 -11.81 -2.84
N PRO A 136 -4.83 -12.54 -2.30
CA PRO A 136 -6.17 -12.61 -2.85
C PRO A 136 -6.86 -11.24 -2.90
N VAL A 137 -7.62 -10.99 -3.98
CA VAL A 137 -8.43 -9.78 -4.15
C VAL A 137 -9.90 -10.12 -4.41
N SER A 138 -10.82 -9.13 -4.31
CA SER A 138 -12.25 -9.29 -4.57
C SER A 138 -12.56 -9.52 -6.06
N ASP A 139 -13.78 -9.94 -6.36
CA ASP A 139 -14.28 -10.01 -7.75
C ASP A 139 -14.48 -8.62 -8.38
N GLY A 140 -14.83 -7.61 -7.55
CA GLY A 140 -15.09 -6.24 -7.98
C GLY A 140 -13.84 -5.35 -7.91
N GLU A 141 -14.07 -4.06 -7.78
CA GLU A 141 -12.99 -3.10 -7.55
C GLU A 141 -12.34 -3.35 -6.19
N PHE A 142 -11.05 -3.09 -6.11
CA PHE A 142 -10.29 -3.20 -4.87
C PHE A 142 -9.21 -2.13 -4.79
N HIS A 143 -8.68 -1.95 -3.60
CA HIS A 143 -7.55 -1.05 -3.40
C HIS A 143 -6.52 -1.66 -2.45
N LEU A 144 -5.31 -1.15 -2.52
CA LEU A 144 -4.21 -1.57 -1.66
C LEU A 144 -3.88 -0.47 -0.65
N PHE A 145 -3.67 -0.90 0.58
CA PHE A 145 -3.04 -0.11 1.62
C PHE A 145 -1.68 -0.71 1.94
N MET A 146 -0.63 0.08 1.74
CA MET A 146 0.67 -0.23 2.31
C MET A 146 0.81 0.49 3.65
N ARG A 147 1.50 -0.13 4.59
CA ARG A 147 1.88 0.47 5.87
C ARG A 147 3.37 0.27 6.05
N ILE A 148 4.07 1.33 6.40
CA ILE A 148 5.49 1.28 6.75
C ILE A 148 5.61 1.92 8.13
N TYR A 149 5.94 1.12 9.14
CA TYR A 149 6.14 1.56 10.51
C TYR A 149 7.62 1.74 10.80
N VAL A 150 7.94 2.79 11.54
CA VAL A 150 9.32 3.21 11.85
C VAL A 150 10.15 3.31 10.57
N PRO A 151 9.68 4.10 9.59
CA PRO A 151 10.34 4.22 8.30
C PRO A 151 11.74 4.81 8.45
N ASP A 152 12.69 4.33 7.65
CA ASP A 152 13.94 5.06 7.44
C ASP A 152 13.69 6.25 6.51
N MET A 153 13.49 7.41 7.11
CA MET A 153 13.15 8.64 6.39
C MET A 153 14.21 9.05 5.37
N THR A 154 15.49 8.76 5.66
CA THR A 154 16.59 9.10 4.75
C THR A 154 16.60 8.19 3.52
N ALA A 155 16.38 6.90 3.73
CA ALA A 155 16.31 5.93 2.65
C ALA A 155 15.03 6.09 1.80
N LEU A 156 13.92 6.52 2.40
CA LEU A 156 12.66 6.81 1.71
C LEU A 156 12.78 7.92 0.64
N ASP A 157 13.64 8.90 0.83
CA ASP A 157 13.82 10.00 -0.14
C ASP A 157 14.27 9.48 -1.52
N SER A 158 14.97 8.35 -1.56
CA SER A 158 15.44 7.72 -2.80
C SER A 158 14.73 6.41 -3.14
N TRP A 159 13.91 5.89 -2.24
CA TRP A 159 13.18 4.65 -2.45
C TRP A 159 12.09 4.82 -3.52
N GLN A 160 12.01 3.84 -4.41
CA GLN A 160 10.97 3.80 -5.44
C GLN A 160 9.81 2.94 -4.94
N PRO A 161 8.59 3.50 -4.86
CA PRO A 161 7.40 2.73 -4.54
C PRO A 161 7.16 1.60 -5.52
N PRO A 162 6.52 0.51 -5.08
CA PRO A 162 6.19 -0.59 -5.98
C PRO A 162 5.21 -0.17 -7.07
N VAL A 163 5.33 -0.83 -8.22
CA VAL A 163 4.49 -0.58 -9.40
C VAL A 163 3.51 -1.73 -9.58
N ILE A 164 2.26 -1.39 -9.91
CA ILE A 164 1.21 -2.39 -10.21
C ILE A 164 1.06 -2.51 -11.72
N ARG A 165 1.31 -3.71 -12.25
CA ARG A 165 1.21 -4.04 -13.67
C ARG A 165 0.17 -5.10 -13.91
N GLU A 166 -0.70 -4.88 -14.90
CA GLU A 166 -1.59 -5.92 -15.43
C GLU A 166 -0.77 -7.02 -16.12
N GLN A 167 -1.17 -8.29 -15.90
CA GLN A 167 -0.52 -9.49 -16.50
C GLN A 167 -1.19 -9.91 -17.80
#